data_f3bd31372da12f1131850c1dabc765ee
#
_entry.id   f3bd31372da12f1131850c1dabc765ee
#
_cell.length_a   1.000
_cell.length_b   1.000
_cell.length_c   1.000
_cell.angle_alpha   90.00
_cell.angle_beta   90.00
_cell.angle_gamma   90.00
#
_symmetry.space_group_name_H-M   'P 1'
#
loop_
_entity.id
_entity.type
_entity.pdbx_description
1 polymer ?
#
loop_
_entity_poly.entity_id
_entity_poly.type
_entity_poly.pdbx_seq_one_letter_code
_entity_poly.pdbx_strand_id
1 'polypeptide(L)'
;HLSLRRQRQMCIRDRYNREREKLFLYACKLHKEFVISSKCMRHNIINLMIAWNVFDDCGERMKLADREEAMPYMLQSIFLLTPVISTTFASAQTFLGDVKKSGVLGTLIVDEAGQAQPQMAVGAMFRCRKAIIVGDPKQIEPVVTAETDMIKQLLTAEILAGYKDKKISVQAFADYINPYGTYLGKDEEKEWVGCPLVVHRRCIDPMYTISNVLSYDGTMKQQTAAPKEDRARTFILDKSCWIDVAGAENAGKKDHFVKAQGELVLKLLERKFERDSGDIPRLFIITPFTSVKEGMLEMIKKSELYGKEPRVRKWLNANNIGTVH
;
A
#
# COMPACT_ATOMS: atom_id res chain seq x y z
N HIS A 1 -20.41 -28.27 -32.85
CA HIS A 1 -19.13 -28.91 -32.47
C HIS A 1 -18.29 -28.07 -31.50
N LEU A 2 -18.27 -26.74 -31.61
CA LEU A 2 -17.51 -25.85 -30.70
C LEU A 2 -18.11 -25.75 -29.29
N SER A 3 -19.43 -25.80 -29.15
CA SER A 3 -20.12 -25.77 -27.86
C SER A 3 -19.89 -27.04 -27.03
N LEU A 4 -19.90 -28.20 -27.66
CA LEU A 4 -19.62 -29.48 -26.98
C LEU A 4 -18.16 -29.63 -26.55
N ARG A 5 -17.20 -29.09 -27.30
CA ARG A 5 -15.79 -29.01 -26.86
C ARG A 5 -15.61 -28.08 -25.66
N ARG A 6 -16.27 -26.92 -25.65
CA ARG A 6 -16.22 -25.98 -24.49
C ARG A 6 -16.87 -26.60 -23.25
N GLN A 7 -17.99 -27.28 -23.40
CA GLN A 7 -18.65 -27.99 -22.28
C GLN A 7 -17.77 -29.11 -21.73
N ARG A 8 -17.16 -29.94 -22.59
CA ARG A 8 -16.20 -30.98 -22.15
C ARG A 8 -14.99 -30.38 -21.42
N GLN A 9 -14.42 -29.27 -21.91
CA GLN A 9 -13.31 -28.59 -21.22
C GLN A 9 -13.72 -28.01 -19.88
N MET A 10 -14.94 -27.48 -19.74
CA MET A 10 -15.49 -27.04 -18.45
C MET A 10 -15.66 -28.22 -17.48
N CYS A 11 -16.28 -29.33 -17.89
CA CYS A 11 -16.45 -30.49 -17.03
C CYS A 11 -15.11 -31.11 -16.57
N ILE A 12 -14.11 -31.15 -17.45
CA ILE A 12 -12.74 -31.59 -17.08
C ILE A 12 -12.11 -30.65 -16.08
N ARG A 13 -12.23 -29.33 -16.28
CA ARG A 13 -11.77 -28.32 -15.34
C ARG A 13 -12.45 -28.42 -13.98
N ASP A 14 -13.76 -28.60 -13.93
CA ASP A 14 -14.51 -28.70 -12.69
C ASP A 14 -14.16 -29.96 -11.90
N ARG A 15 -13.97 -31.11 -12.58
CA ARG A 15 -13.48 -32.32 -11.94
C ARG A 15 -12.07 -32.12 -11.39
N TYR A 16 -11.19 -31.54 -12.17
CA TYR A 16 -9.81 -31.28 -11.78
C TYR A 16 -9.74 -30.29 -10.61
N ASN A 17 -10.53 -29.23 -10.62
CA ASN A 17 -10.61 -28.29 -9.53
C ASN A 17 -11.12 -28.92 -8.24
N ARG A 18 -12.14 -29.77 -8.30
CA ARG A 18 -12.64 -30.52 -7.13
C ARG A 18 -11.57 -31.41 -6.50
N GLU A 19 -10.79 -32.11 -7.32
CA GLU A 19 -9.68 -32.93 -6.79
C GLU A 19 -8.56 -32.07 -6.19
N ARG A 20 -8.27 -30.92 -6.78
CA ARG A 20 -7.31 -29.95 -6.20
C ARG A 20 -7.82 -29.40 -4.86
N GLU A 21 -9.09 -29.08 -4.73
CA GLU A 21 -9.71 -28.64 -3.48
C GLU A 21 -9.59 -29.70 -2.39
N LYS A 22 -9.86 -30.97 -2.72
CA LYS A 22 -9.68 -32.09 -1.78
C LYS A 22 -8.22 -32.22 -1.35
N LEU A 23 -7.29 -32.18 -2.30
CA LEU A 23 -5.86 -32.22 -2.02
C LEU A 23 -5.43 -31.07 -1.10
N PHE A 24 -5.91 -29.88 -1.35
CA PHE A 24 -5.66 -28.71 -0.50
C PHE A 24 -6.18 -28.93 0.93
N LEU A 25 -7.40 -29.44 1.09
CA LEU A 25 -7.97 -29.73 2.41
C LEU A 25 -7.18 -30.80 3.16
N TYR A 26 -6.71 -31.84 2.48
CA TYR A 26 -5.83 -32.85 3.09
C TYR A 26 -4.49 -32.27 3.47
N ALA A 27 -3.90 -31.42 2.64
CA ALA A 27 -2.67 -30.72 2.95
C ALA A 27 -2.83 -29.82 4.20
N CYS A 28 -3.94 -29.10 4.32
CA CYS A 28 -4.24 -28.29 5.51
C CYS A 28 -4.37 -29.15 6.79
N LYS A 29 -5.04 -30.32 6.69
CA LYS A 29 -5.15 -31.26 7.82
C LYS A 29 -3.76 -31.78 8.24
N LEU A 30 -2.95 -32.23 7.29
CA LEU A 30 -1.59 -32.69 7.54
C LEU A 30 -0.72 -31.61 8.18
N HIS A 31 -0.82 -30.38 7.65
CA HIS A 31 -0.12 -29.23 8.21
C HIS A 31 -0.53 -28.95 9.66
N LYS A 32 -1.83 -28.98 9.95
CA LYS A 32 -2.34 -28.80 11.31
C LYS A 32 -1.79 -29.86 12.27
N GLU A 33 -1.85 -31.15 11.87
CA GLU A 33 -1.34 -32.25 12.69
C GLU A 33 0.17 -32.12 12.92
N PHE A 34 0.95 -31.72 11.91
CA PHE A 34 2.36 -31.46 12.04
C PHE A 34 2.64 -30.34 13.07
N VAL A 35 1.94 -29.22 12.99
CA VAL A 35 2.12 -28.08 13.90
C VAL A 35 1.77 -28.46 15.33
N ILE A 36 0.68 -29.20 15.54
CA ILE A 36 0.22 -29.62 16.90
C ILE A 36 1.17 -30.65 17.53
N SER A 37 1.64 -31.61 16.74
CA SER A 37 2.47 -32.73 17.23
C SER A 37 3.95 -32.36 17.39
N SER A 38 4.44 -31.35 16.67
CA SER A 38 5.86 -30.98 16.66
C SER A 38 6.29 -30.24 17.94
N LYS A 39 7.12 -30.89 18.77
CA LYS A 39 7.72 -30.27 19.95
C LYS A 39 8.64 -29.10 19.54
N CYS A 40 9.40 -29.23 18.44
CA CYS A 40 10.30 -28.21 17.93
C CYS A 40 9.55 -26.93 17.57
N MET A 41 8.43 -27.06 16.85
CA MET A 41 7.57 -25.92 16.52
C MET A 41 7.10 -25.18 17.77
N ARG A 42 6.63 -25.90 18.76
CA ARG A 42 6.14 -25.33 20.02
C ARG A 42 7.25 -24.56 20.74
N HIS A 43 8.43 -25.16 20.88
CA HIS A 43 9.57 -24.51 21.53
C HIS A 43 10.01 -23.26 20.78
N ASN A 44 10.11 -23.31 19.44
CA ASN A 44 10.50 -22.17 18.64
C ASN A 44 9.50 -21.00 18.77
N ILE A 45 8.20 -21.29 18.81
CA ILE A 45 7.18 -20.25 18.98
C ILE A 45 7.24 -19.64 20.38
N ILE A 46 7.39 -20.44 21.43
CA ILE A 46 7.54 -19.94 22.80
C ILE A 46 8.80 -19.08 22.90
N ASN A 47 9.92 -19.55 22.39
CA ASN A 47 11.18 -18.80 22.39
C ASN A 47 11.08 -17.49 21.60
N LEU A 48 10.34 -17.47 20.50
CA LEU A 48 10.08 -16.25 19.73
C LEU A 48 9.28 -15.23 20.55
N MET A 49 8.25 -15.69 21.27
CA MET A 49 7.44 -14.84 22.15
C MET A 49 8.28 -14.26 23.29
N ILE A 50 9.20 -15.05 23.87
CA ILE A 50 10.15 -14.59 24.87
C ILE A 50 11.11 -13.55 24.27
N ALA A 51 11.67 -13.83 23.09
CA ALA A 51 12.58 -12.92 22.39
C ALA A 51 11.93 -11.57 22.03
N TRP A 52 10.64 -11.57 21.79
CA TRP A 52 9.86 -10.36 21.51
C TRP A 52 9.25 -9.69 22.75
N ASN A 53 9.57 -10.18 23.95
CA ASN A 53 9.02 -9.70 25.22
C ASN A 53 7.48 -9.66 25.25
N VAL A 54 6.83 -10.64 24.64
CA VAL A 54 5.35 -10.75 24.65
C VAL A 54 4.83 -11.07 26.05
N PHE A 55 5.66 -11.71 26.88
CA PHE A 55 5.36 -12.03 28.28
C PHE A 55 6.18 -11.11 29.19
N ASP A 56 5.55 -10.13 29.78
CA ASP A 56 6.21 -9.11 30.65
C ASP A 56 6.89 -9.72 31.90
N ASP A 57 6.55 -10.93 32.30
CA ASP A 57 6.94 -11.55 33.58
C ASP A 57 7.80 -12.82 33.41
N CYS A 58 8.27 -13.13 32.21
CA CYS A 58 9.25 -14.21 32.05
C CYS A 58 10.62 -13.74 32.54
N GLY A 59 11.00 -14.11 33.77
CA GLY A 59 12.31 -13.81 34.35
C GLY A 59 13.50 -14.40 33.57
N GLU A 60 13.26 -15.20 32.55
CA GLU A 60 14.27 -15.78 31.67
C GLU A 60 14.40 -14.93 30.39
N ARG A 61 15.48 -14.16 30.33
CA ARG A 61 15.88 -13.47 29.10
C ARG A 61 16.85 -14.35 28.30
N MET A 62 16.51 -14.61 27.05
CA MET A 62 17.44 -15.28 26.13
C MET A 62 18.67 -14.40 25.92
N LYS A 63 19.88 -15.01 26.04
CA LYS A 63 21.14 -14.33 25.78
C LYS A 63 21.18 -13.85 24.33
N LEU A 64 21.80 -12.69 24.06
CA LEU A 64 21.82 -12.08 22.73
C LEU A 64 22.39 -13.04 21.66
N ALA A 65 23.50 -13.71 21.97
CA ALA A 65 24.11 -14.66 21.03
C ALA A 65 23.19 -15.83 20.67
N ASP A 66 22.53 -16.41 21.65
CA ASP A 66 21.60 -17.53 21.46
C ASP A 66 20.37 -17.05 20.67
N ARG A 67 19.93 -15.83 20.92
CA ARG A 67 18.80 -15.20 20.18
C ARG A 67 19.15 -14.97 18.73
N GLU A 68 20.31 -14.41 18.42
CA GLU A 68 20.78 -14.17 17.06
C GLU A 68 20.97 -15.49 16.26
N GLU A 69 21.42 -16.55 16.93
CA GLU A 69 21.55 -17.86 16.29
C GLU A 69 20.20 -18.53 16.04
N ALA A 70 19.29 -18.48 17.00
CA ALA A 70 17.99 -19.17 16.95
C ALA A 70 16.92 -18.39 16.13
N MET A 71 17.02 -17.06 16.01
CA MET A 71 16.01 -16.21 15.40
C MET A 71 15.58 -16.67 13.99
N PRO A 72 16.47 -17.06 13.07
CA PRO A 72 16.07 -17.58 11.76
C PRO A 72 15.12 -18.78 11.85
N TYR A 73 15.37 -19.71 12.75
CA TYR A 73 14.56 -20.93 12.92
C TYR A 73 13.23 -20.62 13.62
N MET A 74 13.23 -19.72 14.58
CA MET A 74 12.01 -19.22 15.21
C MET A 74 11.09 -18.53 14.23
N LEU A 75 11.65 -17.64 13.37
CA LEU A 75 10.88 -16.98 12.30
C LEU A 75 10.37 -17.98 11.26
N GLN A 76 11.19 -18.96 10.85
CA GLN A 76 10.72 -20.01 9.94
C GLN A 76 9.55 -20.79 10.55
N SER A 77 9.54 -21.02 11.84
CA SER A 77 8.44 -21.69 12.53
C SER A 77 7.16 -20.86 12.53
N ILE A 78 7.24 -19.54 12.79
CA ILE A 78 6.05 -18.69 12.72
C ILE A 78 5.53 -18.54 11.27
N PHE A 79 6.41 -18.56 10.26
CA PHE A 79 5.97 -18.53 8.85
C PHE A 79 5.23 -19.80 8.42
N LEU A 80 5.36 -20.92 9.13
CA LEU A 80 4.50 -22.08 8.92
C LEU A 80 3.06 -21.84 9.39
N LEU A 81 2.85 -20.98 10.40
CA LEU A 81 1.52 -20.60 10.89
C LEU A 81 0.96 -19.40 10.13
N THR A 82 1.78 -18.42 9.90
CA THR A 82 1.45 -17.15 9.22
C THR A 82 2.41 -16.96 8.06
N PRO A 83 2.07 -17.50 6.87
CA PRO A 83 2.98 -17.52 5.71
C PRO A 83 3.41 -16.14 5.22
N VAL A 84 2.61 -15.11 5.50
CA VAL A 84 2.86 -13.72 5.13
C VAL A 84 2.78 -12.85 6.37
N ILE A 85 3.84 -12.11 6.66
CA ILE A 85 3.89 -11.11 7.73
C ILE A 85 4.25 -9.78 7.07
N SER A 86 3.48 -8.73 7.35
CA SER A 86 3.75 -7.38 6.85
C SER A 86 4.29 -6.47 7.94
N THR A 87 5.19 -5.58 7.56
CA THR A 87 5.74 -4.55 8.44
C THR A 87 6.14 -3.33 7.61
N THR A 88 6.29 -2.18 8.25
CA THR A 88 6.88 -0.99 7.60
C THR A 88 8.40 -1.07 7.61
N PHE A 89 9.07 -0.34 6.74
CA PHE A 89 10.54 -0.27 6.78
C PHE A 89 11.06 0.27 8.12
N ALA A 90 10.35 1.22 8.74
CA ALA A 90 10.71 1.74 10.06
C ALA A 90 10.70 0.64 11.15
N SER A 91 9.76 -0.30 11.07
CA SER A 91 9.63 -1.40 12.04
C SER A 91 10.42 -2.65 11.64
N ALA A 92 10.91 -2.73 10.40
CA ALA A 92 11.62 -3.90 9.88
C ALA A 92 12.91 -4.19 10.67
N GLN A 93 13.59 -3.16 11.16
CA GLN A 93 14.78 -3.33 11.99
C GLN A 93 14.43 -3.99 13.32
N THR A 94 13.36 -3.60 13.97
CA THR A 94 12.91 -4.21 15.22
C THR A 94 12.48 -5.65 15.01
N PHE A 95 11.77 -5.93 13.91
CA PHE A 95 11.27 -7.26 13.59
C PHE A 95 12.39 -8.23 13.15
N LEU A 96 13.37 -7.75 12.38
CA LEU A 96 14.42 -8.58 11.77
C LEU A 96 15.82 -8.35 12.39
N GLY A 97 15.94 -7.45 13.36
CA GLY A 97 17.24 -7.00 13.87
C GLY A 97 18.18 -8.10 14.36
N ASP A 98 17.63 -9.17 14.91
CA ASP A 98 18.38 -10.31 15.40
C ASP A 98 18.74 -11.33 14.31
N VAL A 99 18.24 -11.17 13.09
CA VAL A 99 18.64 -11.98 11.94
C VAL A 99 19.91 -11.38 11.32
N LYS A 100 21.07 -11.92 11.67
CA LYS A 100 22.39 -11.43 11.23
C LYS A 100 22.91 -12.11 9.97
N LYS A 101 22.34 -13.23 9.57
CA LYS A 101 22.78 -14.00 8.39
C LYS A 101 21.98 -13.57 7.15
N SER A 102 22.68 -13.50 6.01
CA SER A 102 22.05 -13.21 4.71
C SER A 102 21.23 -14.42 4.21
N GLY A 103 20.16 -14.13 3.46
CA GLY A 103 19.41 -15.14 2.71
C GLY A 103 18.71 -16.21 3.53
N VAL A 104 18.46 -16.01 4.84
CA VAL A 104 17.80 -17.00 5.71
C VAL A 104 16.28 -17.00 5.57
N LEU A 105 15.70 -15.89 5.14
CA LEU A 105 14.27 -15.77 4.88
C LEU A 105 13.96 -16.07 3.39
N GLY A 106 12.73 -16.38 3.09
CA GLY A 106 12.27 -16.75 1.76
C GLY A 106 12.19 -15.55 0.82
N THR A 107 11.00 -15.01 0.64
CA THR A 107 10.72 -13.94 -0.30
C THR A 107 10.33 -12.66 0.44
N LEU A 108 10.98 -11.56 0.09
CA LEU A 108 10.56 -10.21 0.44
C LEU A 108 9.62 -9.69 -0.67
N ILE A 109 8.50 -9.11 -0.27
CA ILE A 109 7.65 -8.34 -1.18
C ILE A 109 7.66 -6.91 -0.68
N VAL A 110 8.11 -5.98 -1.52
CA VAL A 110 8.08 -4.55 -1.24
C VAL A 110 6.94 -3.97 -2.05
N ASP A 111 5.89 -3.54 -1.37
CA ASP A 111 4.75 -2.86 -1.99
C ASP A 111 4.94 -1.34 -1.89
N GLU A 112 4.36 -0.58 -2.82
CA GLU A 112 4.54 0.87 -2.95
C GLU A 112 6.03 1.29 -3.01
N ALA A 113 6.84 0.49 -3.71
CA ALA A 113 8.29 0.68 -3.77
C ALA A 113 8.72 2.00 -4.45
N GLY A 114 7.81 2.65 -5.18
CA GLY A 114 7.99 3.99 -5.72
C GLY A 114 8.19 5.08 -4.66
N GLN A 115 7.63 4.85 -3.45
CA GLN A 115 7.70 5.81 -2.34
C GLN A 115 8.87 5.58 -1.38
N ALA A 116 9.61 4.49 -1.54
CA ALA A 116 10.68 4.10 -0.62
C ALA A 116 12.06 4.44 -1.17
N GLN A 117 12.92 4.99 -0.32
CA GLN A 117 14.34 5.18 -0.64
C GLN A 117 15.08 3.84 -0.63
N PRO A 118 16.05 3.58 -1.53
CA PRO A 118 16.75 2.30 -1.64
C PRO A 118 17.37 1.81 -0.33
N GLN A 119 17.97 2.69 0.46
CA GLN A 119 18.62 2.35 1.72
C GLN A 119 17.65 1.78 2.76
N MET A 120 16.36 2.11 2.69
CA MET A 120 15.34 1.59 3.61
C MET A 120 15.11 0.08 3.41
N ALA A 121 15.27 -0.41 2.19
CA ALA A 121 15.01 -1.81 1.83
C ALA A 121 16.22 -2.73 2.04
N VAL A 122 17.45 -2.19 2.09
CA VAL A 122 18.71 -2.96 2.13
C VAL A 122 18.72 -3.99 3.25
N GLY A 123 18.33 -3.59 4.47
CA GLY A 123 18.33 -4.48 5.63
C GLY A 123 17.39 -5.68 5.49
N ALA A 124 16.21 -5.48 4.90
CA ALA A 124 15.27 -6.55 4.63
C ALA A 124 15.73 -7.42 3.44
N MET A 125 16.23 -6.81 2.37
CA MET A 125 16.76 -7.52 1.19
C MET A 125 17.95 -8.43 1.55
N PHE A 126 18.88 -7.97 2.36
CA PHE A 126 20.02 -8.76 2.83
C PHE A 126 19.59 -10.08 3.48
N ARG A 127 18.50 -10.07 4.22
CA ARG A 127 18.00 -11.23 4.96
C ARG A 127 17.17 -12.20 4.13
N CYS A 128 16.73 -11.80 2.95
CA CYS A 128 15.87 -12.58 2.08
C CYS A 128 16.62 -13.16 0.87
N ARG A 129 16.18 -14.33 0.40
CA ARG A 129 16.76 -14.99 -0.79
C ARG A 129 16.26 -14.38 -2.10
N LYS A 130 15.05 -13.84 -2.10
CA LYS A 130 14.40 -13.24 -3.27
C LYS A 130 13.69 -11.96 -2.84
N ALA A 131 13.65 -10.99 -3.73
CA ALA A 131 12.83 -9.80 -3.58
C ALA A 131 11.90 -9.63 -4.79
N ILE A 132 10.65 -9.30 -4.52
CA ILE A 132 9.65 -8.89 -5.50
C ILE A 132 9.35 -7.43 -5.19
N ILE A 133 9.71 -6.55 -6.11
CA ILE A 133 9.53 -5.11 -5.95
C ILE A 133 8.30 -4.72 -6.75
N VAL A 134 7.31 -4.16 -6.07
CA VAL A 134 6.04 -3.72 -6.65
C VAL A 134 5.84 -2.25 -6.34
N GLY A 135 5.64 -1.45 -7.35
CA GLY A 135 5.44 -0.03 -7.21
C GLY A 135 5.14 0.63 -8.55
N ASP A 136 4.89 1.91 -8.49
CA ASP A 136 4.60 2.71 -9.66
C ASP A 136 5.52 3.94 -9.64
N PRO A 137 6.47 4.05 -10.59
CA PRO A 137 7.41 5.17 -10.63
C PRO A 137 6.74 6.51 -10.98
N LYS A 138 5.51 6.49 -11.51
CA LYS A 138 4.75 7.69 -11.87
C LYS A 138 3.82 8.20 -10.77
N GLN A 139 3.77 7.48 -9.64
CA GLN A 139 3.04 7.93 -8.44
C GLN A 139 3.94 8.78 -7.53
N ILE A 140 3.67 8.75 -6.22
CA ILE A 140 4.36 9.60 -5.24
C ILE A 140 5.83 9.20 -5.14
N GLU A 141 6.70 10.17 -5.28
CA GLU A 141 8.15 10.00 -5.12
C GLU A 141 8.56 9.87 -3.64
N PRO A 142 9.74 9.26 -3.36
CA PRO A 142 10.23 9.18 -1.99
C PRO A 142 10.45 10.55 -1.35
N VAL A 143 10.06 10.69 -0.09
CA VAL A 143 10.40 11.87 0.71
C VAL A 143 11.86 11.78 1.11
N VAL A 144 12.71 12.64 0.53
CA VAL A 144 14.14 12.70 0.83
C VAL A 144 14.38 13.74 1.89
N THR A 145 14.74 13.31 3.10
CA THR A 145 15.05 14.18 4.24
C THR A 145 16.55 14.49 4.38
N ALA A 146 17.41 13.65 3.80
CA ALA A 146 18.85 13.83 3.84
C ALA A 146 19.35 14.71 2.68
N GLU A 147 20.40 15.50 2.92
CA GLU A 147 21.06 16.27 1.87
C GLU A 147 21.61 15.31 0.80
N THR A 148 21.17 15.51 -0.43
CA THR A 148 21.50 14.64 -1.56
C THR A 148 23.01 14.57 -1.83
N ASP A 149 23.71 15.65 -1.58
CA ASP A 149 25.16 15.73 -1.81
C ASP A 149 25.95 14.88 -0.79
N MET A 150 25.45 14.75 0.44
CA MET A 150 26.03 13.85 1.44
C MET A 150 25.84 12.38 1.04
N ILE A 151 24.67 12.01 0.52
CA ILE A 151 24.41 10.64 0.01
C ILE A 151 25.34 10.31 -1.16
N LYS A 152 25.53 11.24 -2.09
CA LYS A 152 26.43 11.08 -3.23
C LYS A 152 27.89 10.85 -2.83
N GLN A 153 28.35 11.48 -1.75
CA GLN A 153 29.72 11.28 -1.24
C GLN A 153 29.94 9.88 -0.65
N LEU A 154 28.88 9.20 -0.22
CA LEU A 154 28.95 7.88 0.39
C LEU A 154 28.77 6.73 -0.61
N LEU A 155 28.34 7.02 -1.84
CA LEU A 155 28.07 6.01 -2.85
C LEU A 155 29.27 5.79 -3.77
N THR A 156 29.47 4.54 -4.21
CA THR A 156 30.47 4.22 -5.24
C THR A 156 30.03 4.76 -6.60
N ALA A 157 31.00 4.95 -7.50
CA ALA A 157 30.74 5.42 -8.86
C ALA A 157 29.75 4.54 -9.64
N GLU A 158 29.77 3.24 -9.41
CA GLU A 158 28.83 2.28 -10.03
C GLU A 158 27.40 2.49 -9.56
N ILE A 159 27.20 2.68 -8.26
CA ILE A 159 25.89 2.99 -7.67
C ILE A 159 25.41 4.36 -8.13
N LEU A 160 26.33 5.35 -8.18
CA LEU A 160 26.01 6.70 -8.67
C LEU A 160 25.59 6.71 -10.14
N ALA A 161 26.11 5.82 -10.98
CA ALA A 161 25.70 5.72 -12.38
C ALA A 161 24.22 5.30 -12.53
N GLY A 162 23.71 4.50 -11.58
CA GLY A 162 22.29 4.18 -11.48
C GLY A 162 21.41 5.27 -10.85
N TYR A 163 22.05 6.23 -10.14
CA TYR A 163 21.41 7.35 -9.46
C TYR A 163 21.27 8.55 -10.40
N LYS A 164 20.39 8.47 -11.39
CA LYS A 164 20.22 9.55 -12.37
C LYS A 164 19.59 10.80 -11.76
N ASP A 165 18.85 10.65 -10.66
CA ASP A 165 18.11 11.77 -10.08
C ASP A 165 18.05 11.74 -8.55
N LYS A 166 17.75 12.91 -7.96
CA LYS A 166 17.68 13.14 -6.50
C LYS A 166 16.61 12.31 -5.77
N LYS A 167 15.70 11.68 -6.51
CA LYS A 167 14.49 11.01 -5.99
C LYS A 167 14.40 9.54 -6.38
N ILE A 168 15.55 8.87 -6.47
CA ILE A 168 15.54 7.44 -6.83
C ILE A 168 14.80 6.63 -5.77
N SER A 169 13.85 5.82 -6.22
CA SER A 169 13.09 4.90 -5.38
C SER A 169 13.63 3.47 -5.47
N VAL A 170 13.20 2.61 -4.54
CA VAL A 170 13.43 1.16 -4.62
C VAL A 170 12.91 0.59 -5.94
N GLN A 171 11.77 1.09 -6.44
CA GLN A 171 11.20 0.68 -7.72
C GLN A 171 12.12 1.07 -8.89
N ALA A 172 12.52 2.33 -8.96
CA ALA A 172 13.38 2.79 -10.04
C ALA A 172 14.74 2.05 -10.06
N PHE A 173 15.29 1.74 -8.87
CA PHE A 173 16.51 0.95 -8.76
C PHE A 173 16.31 -0.50 -9.22
N ALA A 174 15.16 -1.11 -8.87
CA ALA A 174 14.80 -2.46 -9.31
C ALA A 174 14.61 -2.52 -10.83
N ASP A 175 13.96 -1.52 -11.42
CA ASP A 175 13.79 -1.41 -12.86
C ASP A 175 15.15 -1.27 -13.58
N TYR A 176 16.04 -0.43 -13.03
CA TYR A 176 17.40 -0.25 -13.60
C TYR A 176 18.21 -1.55 -13.68
N ILE A 177 18.16 -2.39 -12.64
CA ILE A 177 18.91 -3.66 -12.61
C ILE A 177 18.19 -4.82 -13.30
N ASN A 178 16.92 -4.68 -13.65
CA ASN A 178 16.14 -5.75 -14.28
C ASN A 178 16.45 -5.81 -15.78
N PRO A 179 16.99 -6.94 -16.29
CA PRO A 179 17.29 -7.07 -17.72
C PRO A 179 16.04 -7.27 -18.59
N TYR A 180 14.90 -7.56 -17.99
CA TYR A 180 13.64 -7.77 -18.70
C TYR A 180 12.69 -6.62 -18.46
N GLY A 181 12.21 -5.99 -19.52
CA GLY A 181 11.30 -4.86 -19.41
C GLY A 181 10.92 -4.30 -20.77
N THR A 182 10.37 -3.12 -20.75
CA THR A 182 10.03 -2.34 -21.95
C THR A 182 10.22 -0.85 -21.67
N TYR A 183 10.34 -0.09 -22.75
CA TYR A 183 10.34 1.37 -22.65
C TYR A 183 8.91 1.89 -22.70
N LEU A 184 8.53 2.68 -21.69
CA LEU A 184 7.28 3.43 -21.66
C LEU A 184 7.57 4.92 -21.80
N GLY A 185 6.64 5.67 -22.39
CA GLY A 185 6.79 7.10 -22.68
C GLY A 185 6.97 7.37 -24.17
N LYS A 186 7.01 8.66 -24.52
CA LYS A 186 7.13 9.15 -25.90
C LYS A 186 8.53 9.72 -26.14
N ASP A 187 9.04 9.48 -27.30
CA ASP A 187 10.26 10.07 -27.84
C ASP A 187 11.47 10.05 -26.88
N GLU A 188 11.98 11.19 -26.49
CA GLU A 188 13.17 11.31 -25.61
C GLU A 188 12.89 11.06 -24.12
N GLU A 189 11.59 11.02 -23.72
CA GLU A 189 11.17 10.77 -22.34
C GLU A 189 10.88 9.29 -22.02
N LYS A 190 11.42 8.38 -22.84
CA LYS A 190 11.24 6.94 -22.61
C LYS A 190 11.97 6.48 -21.37
N GLU A 191 11.23 5.86 -20.48
CA GLU A 191 11.76 5.22 -19.28
C GLU A 191 11.73 3.71 -19.39
N TRP A 192 12.79 3.05 -18.94
CA TRP A 192 12.82 1.61 -18.81
C TRP A 192 12.00 1.16 -17.60
N VAL A 193 11.04 0.27 -17.83
CA VAL A 193 10.18 -0.31 -16.78
C VAL A 193 10.27 -1.82 -16.85
N GLY A 194 10.55 -2.47 -15.72
CA GLY A 194 10.82 -3.90 -15.64
C GLY A 194 9.64 -4.75 -16.10
N CYS A 195 8.53 -4.74 -15.38
CA CYS A 195 7.35 -5.54 -15.72
C CYS A 195 6.07 -4.71 -15.55
N PRO A 196 5.68 -3.90 -16.56
CA PRO A 196 4.54 -3.01 -16.43
C PRO A 196 3.22 -3.78 -16.31
N LEU A 197 2.44 -3.47 -15.27
CA LEU A 197 1.09 -3.97 -15.09
C LEU A 197 0.10 -3.01 -15.75
N VAL A 198 -0.22 -3.27 -17.01
CA VAL A 198 -1.02 -2.36 -17.84
C VAL A 198 -2.53 -2.44 -17.63
N VAL A 199 -3.03 -3.33 -16.76
CA VAL A 199 -4.46 -3.49 -16.53
C VAL A 199 -4.90 -2.68 -15.31
N HIS A 200 -5.69 -1.65 -15.55
CA HIS A 200 -6.25 -0.79 -14.49
C HIS A 200 -7.60 -1.33 -14.01
N ARG A 201 -7.73 -1.55 -12.68
CA ARG A 201 -8.93 -2.11 -12.03
C ARG A 201 -9.48 -1.26 -10.88
N ARG A 202 -9.01 -0.03 -10.71
CA ARG A 202 -9.39 0.82 -9.57
C ARG A 202 -10.36 1.92 -9.98
N CYS A 203 -10.00 2.73 -10.95
CA CYS A 203 -10.75 3.92 -11.31
C CYS A 203 -11.65 3.68 -12.54
N ILE A 204 -12.81 4.37 -12.53
CA ILE A 204 -13.68 4.54 -13.70
C ILE A 204 -13.41 5.91 -14.33
N ASP A 205 -13.96 6.15 -15.52
CA ASP A 205 -13.94 7.47 -16.13
C ASP A 205 -14.68 8.52 -15.27
N PRO A 206 -14.23 9.78 -15.28
CA PRO A 206 -13.11 10.35 -16.07
C PRO A 206 -11.72 10.16 -15.42
N MET A 207 -11.62 9.69 -14.16
CA MET A 207 -10.36 9.57 -13.44
C MET A 207 -9.36 8.63 -14.14
N TYR A 208 -9.86 7.51 -14.68
CA TYR A 208 -9.03 6.57 -15.43
C TYR A 208 -8.43 7.25 -16.66
N THR A 209 -9.26 7.88 -17.53
CA THR A 209 -8.78 8.50 -18.77
C THR A 209 -7.78 9.62 -18.48
N ILE A 210 -8.05 10.48 -17.51
CA ILE A 210 -7.14 11.57 -17.12
C ILE A 210 -5.80 11.00 -16.68
N SER A 211 -5.77 10.06 -15.74
CA SER A 211 -4.55 9.45 -15.22
C SER A 211 -3.77 8.72 -16.32
N ASN A 212 -4.49 8.00 -17.19
CA ASN A 212 -3.88 7.23 -18.26
C ASN A 212 -3.18 8.14 -19.30
N VAL A 213 -3.80 9.25 -19.65
CA VAL A 213 -3.22 10.21 -20.59
C VAL A 213 -2.05 10.98 -19.99
N LEU A 214 -2.19 11.44 -18.72
CA LEU A 214 -1.18 12.26 -18.07
C LEU A 214 0.08 11.49 -17.67
N SER A 215 -0.07 10.27 -17.16
CA SER A 215 1.04 9.54 -16.52
C SER A 215 1.48 8.30 -17.28
N TYR A 216 0.65 7.73 -18.14
CA TYR A 216 0.90 6.42 -18.75
C TYR A 216 0.75 6.41 -20.28
N ASP A 217 0.71 7.57 -20.93
CA ASP A 217 0.64 7.74 -22.40
C ASP A 217 -0.45 6.90 -23.07
N GLY A 218 -1.57 6.70 -22.40
CA GLY A 218 -2.68 5.90 -22.92
C GLY A 218 -2.43 4.38 -22.95
N THR A 219 -1.35 3.88 -22.35
CA THR A 219 -0.96 2.46 -22.42
C THR A 219 -1.79 1.55 -21.51
N MET A 220 -2.42 2.10 -20.48
CA MET A 220 -3.24 1.32 -19.55
C MET A 220 -4.56 0.86 -20.18
N LYS A 221 -5.02 -0.32 -19.80
CA LYS A 221 -6.30 -0.90 -20.24
C LYS A 221 -7.28 -0.96 -19.08
N GLN A 222 -8.40 -0.23 -19.19
CA GLN A 222 -9.43 -0.24 -18.15
C GLN A 222 -10.18 -1.57 -18.11
N GLN A 223 -10.27 -2.15 -16.91
CA GLN A 223 -11.12 -3.31 -16.60
C GLN A 223 -11.96 -3.09 -15.34
N THR A 224 -12.22 -1.84 -14.99
CA THR A 224 -13.07 -1.49 -13.85
C THR A 224 -14.52 -1.47 -14.30
N ALA A 225 -15.37 -2.24 -13.62
CA ALA A 225 -16.81 -2.21 -13.89
C ALA A 225 -17.43 -0.89 -13.39
N ALA A 226 -18.43 -0.40 -14.12
CA ALA A 226 -19.24 0.73 -13.64
C ALA A 226 -19.90 0.37 -12.28
N PRO A 227 -20.09 1.36 -11.39
CA PRO A 227 -20.77 1.12 -10.13
C PRO A 227 -22.21 0.65 -10.38
N LYS A 228 -22.69 -0.27 -9.54
CA LYS A 228 -24.08 -0.73 -9.57
C LYS A 228 -25.02 0.45 -9.29
N GLU A 229 -26.24 0.41 -9.84
CA GLU A 229 -27.21 1.51 -9.72
C GLU A 229 -27.52 1.92 -8.28
N ASP A 230 -27.69 0.99 -7.37
CA ASP A 230 -27.90 1.24 -5.95
C ASP A 230 -26.75 2.01 -5.31
N ARG A 231 -25.50 1.71 -5.72
CA ARG A 231 -24.31 2.43 -5.28
C ARG A 231 -24.17 3.80 -5.92
N ALA A 232 -24.52 3.93 -7.20
CA ALA A 232 -24.49 5.20 -7.91
C ALA A 232 -25.47 6.20 -7.29
N ARG A 233 -26.63 5.74 -6.80
CA ARG A 233 -27.63 6.59 -6.10
C ARG A 233 -27.12 7.23 -4.80
N THR A 234 -26.03 6.72 -4.23
CA THR A 234 -25.43 7.31 -3.02
C THR A 234 -24.51 8.51 -3.30
N PHE A 235 -24.21 8.80 -4.56
CA PHE A 235 -23.34 9.91 -4.94
C PHE A 235 -24.05 11.26 -4.75
N ILE A 236 -23.33 12.26 -4.26
CA ILE A 236 -23.87 13.61 -4.06
C ILE A 236 -24.15 14.29 -5.39
N LEU A 237 -23.26 14.06 -6.36
CA LEU A 237 -23.30 14.57 -7.71
C LEU A 237 -23.59 13.42 -8.66
N ASP A 238 -24.31 13.70 -9.75
CA ASP A 238 -24.70 12.67 -10.73
C ASP A 238 -23.49 12.09 -11.49
N LYS A 239 -22.41 12.85 -11.56
CA LYS A 239 -21.16 12.44 -12.21
C LYS A 239 -19.96 13.04 -11.50
N SER A 240 -18.79 12.43 -11.72
CA SER A 240 -17.50 13.05 -11.36
C SER A 240 -17.31 14.33 -12.19
N CYS A 241 -16.93 15.41 -11.54
CA CYS A 241 -16.73 16.70 -12.18
C CYS A 241 -15.64 17.50 -11.48
N TRP A 242 -15.08 18.44 -12.23
CA TRP A 242 -14.27 19.52 -11.70
C TRP A 242 -15.17 20.74 -11.47
N ILE A 243 -15.10 21.34 -10.29
CA ILE A 243 -15.82 22.55 -9.95
C ILE A 243 -14.79 23.64 -9.70
N ASP A 244 -14.75 24.62 -10.59
CA ASP A 244 -13.91 25.78 -10.41
C ASP A 244 -14.55 26.75 -9.43
N VAL A 245 -13.80 27.12 -8.37
CA VAL A 245 -14.26 28.05 -7.34
C VAL A 245 -13.21 29.14 -7.18
N ALA A 246 -13.53 30.32 -7.68
CA ALA A 246 -12.67 31.48 -7.53
C ALA A 246 -12.53 31.87 -6.05
N GLY A 247 -11.33 32.21 -5.65
CA GLY A 247 -11.03 32.65 -4.29
C GLY A 247 -9.54 32.89 -4.09
N ALA A 248 -9.18 33.55 -3.00
CA ALA A 248 -7.81 33.78 -2.60
C ALA A 248 -7.52 33.11 -1.28
N GLU A 249 -6.27 32.75 -1.05
CA GLU A 249 -5.75 32.31 0.24
C GLU A 249 -5.89 33.44 1.28
N ASN A 250 -5.88 33.09 2.56
CA ASN A 250 -5.93 34.07 3.63
C ASN A 250 -4.71 35.02 3.56
N ALA A 251 -4.98 36.32 3.62
CA ALA A 251 -3.93 37.34 3.54
C ALA A 251 -2.87 37.13 4.64
N GLY A 252 -1.60 37.05 4.24
CA GLY A 252 -0.46 36.92 5.13
C GLY A 252 -0.12 35.47 5.59
N LYS A 253 -0.87 34.47 5.17
CA LYS A 253 -0.59 33.05 5.42
C LYS A 253 -0.45 32.30 4.09
N LYS A 254 0.65 31.59 3.91
CA LYS A 254 0.80 30.61 2.83
C LYS A 254 0.22 29.26 3.29
N ASP A 255 -1.06 29.25 3.58
CA ASP A 255 -1.74 28.07 4.12
C ASP A 255 -2.55 27.29 3.05
N HIS A 256 -2.55 27.78 1.81
CA HIS A 256 -3.26 27.16 0.67
C HIS A 256 -4.77 26.98 0.90
N PHE A 257 -5.31 27.46 2.02
CA PHE A 257 -6.72 27.33 2.32
C PHE A 257 -7.53 28.48 1.72
N VAL A 258 -8.43 28.13 0.81
CA VAL A 258 -9.36 29.08 0.17
C VAL A 258 -10.73 28.93 0.78
N LYS A 259 -11.18 29.93 1.52
CA LYS A 259 -12.45 29.91 2.27
C LYS A 259 -13.66 29.56 1.37
N ALA A 260 -13.76 30.15 0.18
CA ALA A 260 -14.86 29.88 -0.74
C ALA A 260 -14.93 28.40 -1.18
N GLN A 261 -13.78 27.74 -1.38
CA GLN A 261 -13.72 26.31 -1.68
C GLN A 261 -14.18 25.48 -0.46
N GLY A 262 -13.74 25.84 0.74
CA GLY A 262 -14.18 25.21 1.98
C GLY A 262 -15.69 25.32 2.20
N GLU A 263 -16.29 26.48 1.92
CA GLU A 263 -17.74 26.70 2.01
C GLU A 263 -18.52 25.81 1.03
N LEU A 264 -18.02 25.63 -0.19
CA LEU A 264 -18.63 24.71 -1.14
C LEU A 264 -18.57 23.26 -0.63
N VAL A 265 -17.41 22.83 -0.14
CA VAL A 265 -17.25 21.48 0.43
C VAL A 265 -18.18 21.28 1.61
N LEU A 266 -18.34 22.28 2.48
CA LEU A 266 -19.29 22.22 3.60
C LEU A 266 -20.73 22.04 3.12
N LYS A 267 -21.17 22.80 2.11
CA LYS A 267 -22.52 22.64 1.52
C LYS A 267 -22.73 21.25 0.90
N LEU A 268 -21.72 20.68 0.27
CA LEU A 268 -21.79 19.31 -0.24
C LEU A 268 -21.88 18.30 0.88
N LEU A 269 -21.17 18.53 1.99
CA LEU A 269 -21.24 17.69 3.18
C LEU A 269 -22.62 17.74 3.84
N GLU A 270 -23.19 18.94 4.01
CA GLU A 270 -24.56 19.16 4.51
C GLU A 270 -25.57 18.36 3.68
N ARG A 271 -25.57 18.58 2.36
CA ARG A 271 -26.45 17.85 1.42
C ARG A 271 -26.28 16.32 1.52
N LYS A 272 -25.07 15.84 1.79
CA LYS A 272 -24.81 14.41 1.93
C LYS A 272 -25.41 13.85 3.22
N PHE A 273 -25.28 14.56 4.33
CA PHE A 273 -25.88 14.17 5.60
C PHE A 273 -27.41 14.23 5.58
N GLU A 274 -28.01 15.18 4.88
CA GLU A 274 -29.46 15.26 4.66
C GLU A 274 -29.98 14.09 3.83
N ARG A 275 -29.25 13.71 2.79
CA ARG A 275 -29.64 12.61 1.89
C ARG A 275 -29.49 11.24 2.55
N ASP A 276 -28.45 11.03 3.32
CA ASP A 276 -28.15 9.76 3.99
C ASP A 276 -28.70 9.80 5.42
N SER A 277 -30.00 9.55 5.58
CA SER A 277 -30.71 9.67 6.87
C SER A 277 -30.39 8.60 7.93
N GLY A 278 -29.62 7.55 7.57
CA GLY A 278 -29.33 6.42 8.45
C GLY A 278 -27.93 6.50 9.09
N ASP A 279 -26.96 5.91 8.42
CA ASP A 279 -25.60 5.74 8.90
C ASP A 279 -24.69 6.94 8.62
N ILE A 280 -23.47 6.86 9.12
CA ILE A 280 -22.39 7.79 8.74
C ILE A 280 -22.15 7.70 7.22
N PRO A 281 -22.25 8.81 6.48
CA PRO A 281 -22.07 8.79 5.04
C PRO A 281 -20.68 8.37 4.64
N ARG A 282 -20.58 7.54 3.61
CA ARG A 282 -19.31 7.13 2.98
C ARG A 282 -18.81 8.25 2.08
N LEU A 283 -18.27 9.27 2.67
CA LEU A 283 -17.67 10.43 2.01
C LEU A 283 -16.31 10.68 2.63
N PHE A 284 -15.32 10.99 1.78
CA PHE A 284 -13.98 11.38 2.21
C PHE A 284 -13.62 12.72 1.57
N ILE A 285 -12.94 13.57 2.34
CA ILE A 285 -12.34 14.81 1.86
C ILE A 285 -10.83 14.57 1.86
N ILE A 286 -10.20 14.71 0.69
CA ILE A 286 -8.76 14.54 0.51
C ILE A 286 -8.19 15.86 0.03
N THR A 287 -7.13 16.33 0.69
CA THR A 287 -6.44 17.57 0.35
C THR A 287 -4.95 17.32 0.11
N PRO A 288 -4.27 18.13 -0.71
CA PRO A 288 -2.83 17.98 -0.90
C PRO A 288 -1.99 18.54 0.27
N PHE A 289 -2.56 19.42 1.11
CA PHE A 289 -1.83 20.12 2.16
C PHE A 289 -2.45 19.92 3.54
N THR A 290 -1.59 19.77 4.56
CA THR A 290 -2.03 19.65 5.95
C THR A 290 -2.77 20.90 6.44
N SER A 291 -2.34 22.07 6.03
CA SER A 291 -2.99 23.35 6.35
C SER A 291 -4.44 23.42 5.81
N VAL A 292 -4.69 22.91 4.61
CA VAL A 292 -6.05 22.83 4.05
C VAL A 292 -6.90 21.84 4.84
N LYS A 293 -6.35 20.69 5.25
CA LYS A 293 -7.03 19.75 6.14
C LYS A 293 -7.45 20.41 7.46
N GLU A 294 -6.51 21.14 8.09
CA GLU A 294 -6.77 21.87 9.35
C GLU A 294 -7.83 22.94 9.17
N GLY A 295 -7.75 23.74 8.11
CA GLY A 295 -8.75 24.74 7.76
C GLY A 295 -10.14 24.15 7.56
N MET A 296 -10.25 23.01 6.88
CA MET A 296 -11.52 22.28 6.71
C MET A 296 -12.06 21.74 8.03
N LEU A 297 -11.21 21.16 8.88
CA LEU A 297 -11.60 20.70 10.20
C LEU A 297 -12.16 21.83 11.07
N GLU A 298 -11.47 22.98 11.07
CA GLU A 298 -11.91 24.16 11.82
C GLU A 298 -13.24 24.70 11.29
N MET A 299 -13.39 24.82 9.96
CA MET A 299 -14.61 25.28 9.33
C MET A 299 -15.81 24.38 9.67
N ILE A 300 -15.64 23.06 9.56
CA ILE A 300 -16.72 22.11 9.89
C ILE A 300 -17.10 22.20 11.38
N LYS A 301 -16.12 22.27 12.30
CA LYS A 301 -16.37 22.37 13.73
C LYS A 301 -17.11 23.67 14.12
N LYS A 302 -16.91 24.75 13.35
CA LYS A 302 -17.60 26.04 13.56
C LYS A 302 -18.95 26.12 12.86
N SER A 303 -19.31 25.18 12.02
CA SER A 303 -20.55 25.17 11.25
C SER A 303 -21.76 24.80 12.09
N GLU A 304 -22.93 25.22 11.65
CA GLU A 304 -24.21 24.78 12.25
C GLU A 304 -24.43 23.28 12.09
N LEU A 305 -23.91 22.67 11.01
CA LEU A 305 -23.99 21.25 10.76
C LEU A 305 -23.38 20.46 11.92
N TYR A 306 -22.20 20.87 12.42
CA TYR A 306 -21.54 20.21 13.56
C TYR A 306 -22.33 20.27 14.84
N GLY A 307 -23.08 21.36 15.04
CA GLY A 307 -23.99 21.54 16.21
C GLY A 307 -25.28 20.75 16.11
N LYS A 308 -25.86 20.69 14.93
CA LYS A 308 -27.19 20.11 14.68
C LYS A 308 -27.17 18.62 14.36
N GLU A 309 -26.08 18.09 13.78
CA GLU A 309 -26.00 16.71 13.31
C GLU A 309 -24.92 15.89 14.07
N PRO A 310 -25.31 15.08 15.06
CA PRO A 310 -24.35 14.31 15.88
C PRO A 310 -23.50 13.31 15.08
N ARG A 311 -23.99 12.85 13.91
CA ARG A 311 -23.24 11.92 13.05
C ARG A 311 -21.98 12.56 12.46
N VAL A 312 -21.93 13.89 12.32
CA VAL A 312 -20.76 14.63 11.86
C VAL A 312 -19.57 14.43 12.79
N ARG A 313 -19.79 14.41 14.11
CA ARG A 313 -18.73 14.13 15.08
C ARG A 313 -18.16 12.74 14.93
N LYS A 314 -19.03 11.73 14.72
CA LYS A 314 -18.59 10.36 14.45
C LYS A 314 -17.84 10.26 13.13
N TRP A 315 -18.31 10.98 12.10
CA TRP A 315 -17.66 11.03 10.78
C TRP A 315 -16.26 11.65 10.85
N LEU A 316 -16.08 12.74 11.59
CA LEU A 316 -14.77 13.36 11.84
C LEU A 316 -13.83 12.45 12.63
N ASN A 317 -14.34 11.77 13.67
CA ASN A 317 -13.54 10.84 14.49
C ASN A 317 -13.08 9.61 13.72
N ALA A 318 -13.75 9.28 12.62
CA ALA A 318 -13.34 8.21 11.70
C ALA A 318 -12.25 8.64 10.70
N ASN A 319 -11.63 9.82 10.90
CA ASN A 319 -10.57 10.37 10.05
C ASN A 319 -10.95 10.49 8.56
N ASN A 320 -12.19 10.88 8.29
CA ASN A 320 -12.69 11.03 6.92
C ASN A 320 -12.19 12.32 6.20
N ILE A 321 -11.28 13.06 6.82
CA ILE A 321 -10.53 14.15 6.18
C ILE A 321 -9.05 13.80 6.27
N GLY A 322 -8.41 13.65 5.12
CA GLY A 322 -7.02 13.23 5.00
C GLY A 322 -6.20 14.07 4.05
N THR A 323 -4.90 13.86 4.11
CA THR A 323 -3.95 14.33 3.09
C THR A 323 -3.56 13.17 2.18
N VAL A 324 -2.95 13.49 1.04
CA VAL A 324 -2.46 12.48 0.09
C VAL A 324 -1.28 11.69 0.69
N HIS A 325 -0.62 12.24 1.70
CA HIS A 325 0.54 11.64 2.42
C HIS A 325 0.16 11.15 3.80
#